data_a511c6f03f9528f9c99c92deb7ad2576
#
_entry.id   a511c6f03f9528f9c99c92deb7ad2576
#
_cell.length_a   1.000
_cell.length_b   1.000
_cell.length_c   1.000
_cell.angle_alpha   90.00
_cell.angle_beta   90.00
_cell.angle_gamma   90.00
#
_symmetry.space_group_name_H-M   'P 1'
#
loop_
_entity.id
_entity.type
_entity.pdbx_description
1 polymer ?
#
loop_
_entity_poly.entity_id
_entity_poly.type
_entity_poly.pdbx_seq_one_letter_code
_entity_poly.pdbx_strand_id
1 'polypeptide(L)'
;MTVFTLLPLAVACGGDIGLPAATIANTVDTLVLSALNGTPIGPPSAIDLVTGTGSRPELGDDFDFAFDIDSTGTALLYPASRLGRGGSAALQVSSVPFDSIARAPVENFVVDTIMPLTAGKVLMLRSRFSSLLCSVFVGSLPRYAKAEVLELDGVGRTVTLKLMANLNCGYRDLMPGLPDQ
;
A
#
# COMPACT_ATOMS: atom_id res chain seq x y z
N MET A 1 34.91 36.05 46.49
CA MET A 1 35.28 34.91 45.62
C MET A 1 33.95 34.24 45.20
N THR A 2 33.41 34.66 44.06
CA THR A 2 32.07 34.29 43.61
C THR A 2 32.21 33.16 42.59
N VAL A 3 31.75 31.95 42.93
CA VAL A 3 31.78 30.80 42.04
C VAL A 3 30.59 30.84 41.12
N PHE A 4 30.84 31.04 39.83
CA PHE A 4 29.85 31.02 38.77
C PHE A 4 29.70 29.54 38.29
N THR A 5 28.60 28.92 38.66
CA THR A 5 28.25 27.56 38.19
C THR A 5 27.63 27.67 36.81
N LEU A 6 28.38 27.30 35.75
CA LEU A 6 27.80 27.08 34.39
C LEU A 6 26.98 25.80 34.37
N LEU A 7 25.67 25.94 34.20
CA LEU A 7 24.81 24.83 33.84
C LEU A 7 25.02 24.53 32.33
N PRO A 8 25.34 23.27 31.94
CA PRO A 8 25.32 22.91 30.53
C PRO A 8 23.87 22.82 30.04
N LEU A 9 23.47 23.69 29.11
CA LEU A 9 22.28 23.48 28.31
C LEU A 9 22.55 22.26 27.40
N ALA A 10 22.01 21.14 27.75
CA ALA A 10 21.86 20.01 26.82
C ALA A 10 20.80 20.40 25.77
N VAL A 11 21.25 20.92 24.65
CA VAL A 11 20.43 21.04 23.45
C VAL A 11 20.20 19.61 22.96
N ALA A 12 19.05 19.03 23.32
CA ALA A 12 18.57 17.83 22.69
C ALA A 12 18.23 18.20 21.23
N CYS A 13 19.18 18.00 20.32
CA CYS A 13 18.91 17.89 18.91
C CYS A 13 18.20 16.56 18.66
N GLY A 14 16.95 16.48 19.06
CA GLY A 14 15.99 15.55 18.50
C GLY A 14 15.58 16.09 17.14
N GLY A 15 16.49 16.00 16.15
CA GLY A 15 16.13 16.21 14.77
C GLY A 15 15.33 15.02 14.32
N ASP A 16 14.02 15.05 14.50
CA ASP A 16 13.12 14.31 13.63
C ASP A 16 13.45 14.75 12.21
N ILE A 17 14.14 13.90 11.47
CA ILE A 17 14.15 13.98 10.01
C ILE A 17 12.75 13.49 9.62
N GLY A 18 11.76 14.30 10.06
CA GLY A 18 10.40 13.85 10.21
C GLY A 18 9.74 13.74 8.85
N LEU A 19 9.04 12.66 8.69
CA LEU A 19 7.93 12.59 7.76
C LEU A 19 7.03 13.82 7.98
N PRO A 20 6.43 14.40 6.94
CA PRO A 20 5.40 15.42 7.12
C PRO A 20 4.35 14.92 8.11
N ALA A 21 3.78 15.80 8.92
CA ALA A 21 2.76 15.40 9.88
C ALA A 21 1.62 14.64 9.19
N ALA A 22 1.16 13.56 9.79
CA ALA A 22 0.02 12.80 9.29
C ALA A 22 -1.24 13.66 9.34
N THR A 23 -2.00 13.68 8.26
CA THR A 23 -3.23 14.48 8.13
C THR A 23 -4.45 13.66 7.71
N ILE A 24 -4.23 12.43 7.28
CA ILE A 24 -5.27 11.54 6.76
C ILE A 24 -5.40 10.34 7.69
N ALA A 25 -6.58 10.14 8.26
CA ALA A 25 -6.86 8.98 9.08
C ALA A 25 -6.94 7.70 8.23
N ASN A 26 -6.36 6.61 8.72
CA ASN A 26 -6.49 5.30 8.12
C ASN A 26 -7.90 4.76 8.30
N THR A 27 -8.50 4.29 7.22
CA THR A 27 -9.82 3.63 7.22
C THR A 27 -9.70 2.24 6.61
N VAL A 28 -10.58 1.35 7.04
CA VAL A 28 -10.76 0.04 6.42
C VAL A 28 -11.89 0.13 5.42
N ASP A 29 -11.62 -0.23 4.18
CA ASP A 29 -12.60 -0.22 3.10
C ASP A 29 -12.72 -1.60 2.46
N THR A 30 -13.83 -1.81 1.76
CA THR A 30 -14.01 -2.99 0.90
C THR A 30 -13.90 -2.56 -0.55
N LEU A 31 -12.98 -3.18 -1.26
CA LEU A 31 -12.73 -2.93 -2.68
C LEU A 31 -13.05 -4.16 -3.50
N VAL A 32 -13.91 -4.01 -4.50
CA VAL A 32 -14.19 -5.07 -5.48
C VAL A 32 -13.43 -4.74 -6.76
N LEU A 33 -12.62 -5.69 -7.23
CA LEU A 33 -11.92 -5.58 -8.51
C LEU A 33 -12.48 -6.62 -9.48
N SER A 34 -12.66 -6.20 -10.72
CA SER A 34 -12.95 -7.09 -11.85
C SER A 34 -11.64 -7.49 -12.53
N ALA A 35 -11.59 -8.69 -13.09
CA ALA A 35 -10.42 -9.14 -13.82
C ALA A 35 -10.12 -8.23 -15.02
N LEU A 36 -8.84 -8.00 -15.33
CA LEU A 36 -8.42 -7.22 -16.50
C LEU A 36 -8.97 -7.79 -17.81
N ASN A 37 -9.04 -9.13 -17.89
CA ASN A 37 -9.52 -9.81 -19.07
C ASN A 37 -10.88 -10.47 -18.83
N GLY A 38 -11.74 -10.42 -19.84
CA GLY A 38 -13.04 -11.13 -19.83
C GLY A 38 -14.11 -10.45 -18.99
N THR A 39 -13.92 -9.19 -18.58
CA THR A 39 -14.93 -8.36 -17.91
C THR A 39 -15.18 -7.08 -18.70
N PRO A 40 -16.36 -6.44 -18.54
CA PRO A 40 -16.63 -5.13 -19.17
C PRO A 40 -15.67 -4.05 -18.65
N ILE A 41 -15.31 -3.12 -19.51
CA ILE A 41 -14.60 -1.89 -19.15
C ILE A 41 -15.57 -1.01 -18.33
N GLY A 42 -15.23 -0.74 -17.08
CA GLY A 42 -16.08 0.12 -16.25
C GLY A 42 -15.75 -0.03 -14.76
N PRO A 43 -15.95 -1.22 -14.17
CA PRO A 43 -15.50 -1.47 -12.81
C PRO A 43 -13.98 -1.36 -12.68
N PRO A 44 -13.44 -1.02 -11.50
CA PRO A 44 -12.00 -1.01 -11.27
C PRO A 44 -11.43 -2.43 -11.42
N SER A 45 -10.24 -2.51 -12.02
CA SER A 45 -9.48 -3.77 -12.19
C SER A 45 -8.12 -3.73 -11.49
N ALA A 46 -7.79 -2.62 -10.85
CA ALA A 46 -6.53 -2.43 -10.16
C ALA A 46 -6.67 -1.59 -8.89
N ILE A 47 -5.62 -1.60 -8.08
CA ILE A 47 -5.47 -0.80 -6.86
C ILE A 47 -4.42 0.28 -7.12
N ASP A 48 -4.76 1.52 -6.88
CA ASP A 48 -3.82 2.61 -6.73
C ASP A 48 -3.63 2.94 -5.24
N LEU A 49 -2.52 2.56 -4.67
CA LEU A 49 -2.20 2.84 -3.27
C LEU A 49 -1.83 4.30 -3.03
N VAL A 50 -1.56 5.05 -4.10
CA VAL A 50 -1.26 6.49 -3.99
C VAL A 50 -2.54 7.28 -3.70
N THR A 51 -3.67 6.82 -4.20
CA THR A 51 -4.99 7.39 -3.90
C THR A 51 -5.79 6.57 -2.89
N GLY A 52 -5.39 5.31 -2.66
CA GLY A 52 -6.11 4.37 -1.79
C GLY A 52 -7.39 3.83 -2.42
N THR A 53 -7.53 3.89 -3.73
CA THR A 53 -8.77 3.55 -4.45
C THR A 53 -8.56 2.51 -5.55
N GLY A 54 -9.67 2.01 -6.08
CA GLY A 54 -9.66 1.23 -7.31
C GLY A 54 -9.37 2.12 -8.53
N SER A 55 -8.63 1.59 -9.50
CA SER A 55 -8.26 2.26 -10.74
C SER A 55 -8.53 1.39 -11.95
N ARG A 56 -8.46 1.99 -13.14
CA ARG A 56 -8.76 1.35 -14.42
C ARG A 56 -7.59 1.52 -15.39
N PRO A 57 -6.63 0.58 -15.37
CA PRO A 57 -5.45 0.61 -16.23
C PRO A 57 -5.78 0.73 -17.73
N GLU A 58 -6.89 0.13 -18.16
CA GLU A 58 -7.39 0.16 -19.53
C GLU A 58 -7.85 1.54 -19.99
N LEU A 59 -8.12 2.46 -19.06
CA LEU A 59 -8.40 3.87 -19.33
C LEU A 59 -7.17 4.76 -19.19
N GLY A 60 -6.01 4.17 -18.89
CA GLY A 60 -4.77 4.90 -18.71
C GLY A 60 -4.50 5.35 -17.28
N ASP A 61 -5.35 4.97 -16.32
CA ASP A 61 -5.13 5.29 -14.90
C ASP A 61 -3.83 4.69 -14.39
N ASP A 62 -3.18 5.37 -13.48
CA ASP A 62 -2.06 4.83 -12.71
C ASP A 62 -2.54 3.80 -11.69
N PHE A 63 -1.69 2.80 -11.42
CA PHE A 63 -1.99 1.75 -10.45
C PHE A 63 -0.71 1.12 -9.89
N ASP A 64 -0.84 0.41 -8.79
CA ASP A 64 0.24 -0.37 -8.18
C ASP A 64 0.09 -1.88 -8.43
N PHE A 65 -1.15 -2.38 -8.33
CA PHE A 65 -1.46 -3.79 -8.52
C PHE A 65 -2.75 -3.96 -9.30
N ALA A 66 -2.76 -4.83 -10.29
CA ALA A 66 -3.94 -5.18 -11.06
C ALA A 66 -4.34 -6.63 -10.82
N PHE A 67 -5.65 -6.90 -10.88
CA PHE A 67 -6.23 -8.22 -10.70
C PHE A 67 -6.60 -8.84 -12.05
N ASP A 68 -6.30 -10.13 -12.18
CA ASP A 68 -6.81 -10.93 -13.30
C ASP A 68 -7.04 -12.39 -12.88
N ILE A 69 -7.78 -13.11 -13.71
CA ILE A 69 -7.92 -14.56 -13.63
C ILE A 69 -7.37 -15.14 -14.93
N ASP A 70 -6.37 -15.98 -14.81
CA ASP A 70 -5.70 -16.59 -15.97
C ASP A 70 -6.58 -17.66 -16.68
N SER A 71 -6.06 -18.21 -17.76
CA SER A 71 -6.74 -19.24 -18.54
C SER A 71 -6.95 -20.56 -17.80
N THR A 72 -6.27 -20.78 -16.68
CA THR A 72 -6.44 -21.97 -15.81
C THR A 72 -7.45 -21.72 -14.69
N GLY A 73 -7.99 -20.50 -14.58
CA GLY A 73 -8.90 -20.10 -13.52
C GLY A 73 -8.20 -19.64 -12.24
N THR A 74 -6.88 -19.43 -12.29
CA THR A 74 -6.11 -18.95 -11.14
C THR A 74 -6.27 -17.44 -11.01
N ALA A 75 -6.70 -16.98 -9.84
CA ALA A 75 -6.78 -15.57 -9.48
C ALA A 75 -5.37 -15.03 -9.17
N LEU A 76 -4.98 -13.94 -9.82
CA LEU A 76 -3.63 -13.39 -9.77
C LEU A 76 -3.64 -11.88 -9.50
N LEU A 77 -2.71 -11.42 -8.67
CA LEU A 77 -2.41 -10.01 -8.47
C LEU A 77 -1.08 -9.68 -9.15
N TYR A 78 -1.13 -8.78 -10.11
CA TYR A 78 0.01 -8.35 -10.92
C TYR A 78 0.54 -7.01 -10.43
N PRO A 79 1.80 -6.86 -10.06
CA PRO A 79 2.39 -5.54 -9.89
C PRO A 79 2.46 -4.81 -11.26
N ALA A 80 2.34 -3.49 -11.24
CA ALA A 80 2.28 -2.66 -12.44
C ALA A 80 3.45 -2.89 -13.39
N SER A 81 4.65 -3.18 -12.88
CA SER A 81 5.86 -3.50 -13.64
C SER A 81 5.67 -4.73 -14.55
N ARG A 82 4.89 -5.73 -14.13
CA ARG A 82 4.61 -6.94 -14.92
C ARG A 82 3.64 -6.71 -16.06
N LEU A 83 2.98 -5.55 -16.07
CA LEU A 83 2.07 -5.11 -17.15
C LEU A 83 2.69 -3.98 -18.00
N GLY A 84 4.01 -3.84 -17.96
CA GLY A 84 4.73 -2.85 -18.76
C GLY A 84 4.59 -1.41 -18.26
N ARG A 85 4.05 -1.22 -17.06
CA ARG A 85 4.00 0.09 -16.40
C ARG A 85 5.23 0.24 -15.48
N GLY A 86 5.79 1.43 -15.43
CA GLY A 86 6.89 1.73 -14.51
C GLY A 86 6.45 1.63 -13.05
N GLY A 87 7.40 1.35 -12.16
CA GLY A 87 7.13 1.41 -10.73
C GLY A 87 7.86 0.34 -9.93
N SER A 88 7.93 0.59 -8.63
CA SER A 88 8.56 -0.26 -7.62
C SER A 88 7.54 -0.76 -6.59
N ALA A 89 6.26 -0.89 -7.02
CA ALA A 89 5.24 -1.51 -6.20
C ALA A 89 5.69 -2.91 -5.78
N ALA A 90 5.53 -3.23 -4.51
CA ALA A 90 6.02 -4.47 -3.96
C ALA A 90 5.04 -5.03 -2.92
N LEU A 91 5.05 -6.33 -2.76
CA LEU A 91 4.15 -7.01 -1.84
C LEU A 91 4.88 -8.04 -0.98
N GLN A 92 4.24 -8.42 0.10
CA GLN A 92 4.67 -9.50 0.99
C GLN A 92 3.44 -10.25 1.50
N VAL A 93 3.48 -11.57 1.55
CA VAL A 93 2.44 -12.37 2.20
C VAL A 93 2.61 -12.26 3.71
N SER A 94 1.52 -12.00 4.42
CA SER A 94 1.49 -12.00 5.88
C SER A 94 0.95 -13.31 6.42
N SER A 95 1.60 -13.85 7.46
CA SER A 95 1.05 -14.93 8.28
C SER A 95 0.22 -14.39 9.47
N VAL A 96 0.24 -13.06 9.68
CA VAL A 96 -0.51 -12.39 10.72
C VAL A 96 -1.89 -12.01 10.17
N PRO A 97 -2.99 -12.25 10.91
CA PRO A 97 -4.33 -11.83 10.49
C PRO A 97 -4.42 -10.32 10.26
N PHE A 98 -5.27 -9.91 9.32
CA PHE A 98 -5.42 -8.51 8.90
C PHE A 98 -5.59 -7.54 10.08
N ASP A 99 -6.47 -7.84 11.02
CA ASP A 99 -6.79 -6.96 12.15
C ASP A 99 -5.66 -6.88 13.20
N SER A 100 -4.73 -7.83 13.17
CA SER A 100 -3.58 -7.87 14.09
C SER A 100 -2.34 -7.17 13.53
N ILE A 101 -2.37 -6.73 12.27
CA ILE A 101 -1.25 -6.01 11.67
C ILE A 101 -1.35 -4.54 12.05
N ALA A 102 -0.48 -4.10 12.97
CA ALA A 102 -0.41 -2.70 13.40
C ALA A 102 0.51 -1.85 12.52
N ARG A 103 1.55 -2.44 11.94
CA ARG A 103 2.58 -1.70 11.21
C ARG A 103 3.15 -2.50 10.03
N ALA A 104 3.37 -1.84 8.90
CA ALA A 104 4.06 -2.44 7.75
C ALA A 104 5.54 -2.74 8.08
N PRO A 105 6.09 -3.88 7.63
CA PRO A 105 7.51 -4.17 7.77
C PRO A 105 8.37 -3.18 6.98
N VAL A 106 9.66 -3.12 7.27
CA VAL A 106 10.63 -2.32 6.51
C VAL A 106 11.13 -3.12 5.31
N GLU A 107 11.33 -4.41 5.51
CA GLU A 107 12.05 -5.31 4.60
C GLU A 107 11.17 -6.44 4.09
N ASN A 108 11.73 -7.27 3.23
CA ASN A 108 11.12 -8.47 2.66
C ASN A 108 9.94 -8.23 1.71
N PHE A 109 9.78 -7.00 1.23
CA PHE A 109 8.87 -6.74 0.12
C PHE A 109 9.47 -7.27 -1.19
N VAL A 110 8.70 -8.05 -1.91
CA VAL A 110 9.11 -8.61 -3.20
C VAL A 110 8.55 -7.75 -4.32
N VAL A 111 9.44 -7.28 -5.19
CA VAL A 111 9.11 -6.52 -6.40
C VAL A 111 8.90 -7.51 -7.55
N ASP A 112 8.08 -7.14 -8.55
CA ASP A 112 7.88 -7.90 -9.79
C ASP A 112 7.34 -9.34 -9.63
N THR A 113 6.76 -9.65 -8.49
CA THR A 113 6.20 -10.98 -8.25
C THR A 113 4.70 -10.99 -8.49
N ILE A 114 4.26 -11.83 -9.43
CA ILE A 114 2.84 -12.14 -9.63
C ILE A 114 2.38 -13.02 -8.46
N MET A 115 1.33 -12.60 -7.77
CA MET A 115 0.86 -13.27 -6.55
C MET A 115 -0.44 -14.03 -6.80
N PRO A 116 -0.45 -15.36 -6.67
CA PRO A 116 -1.70 -16.11 -6.65
C PRO A 116 -2.53 -15.74 -5.42
N LEU A 117 -3.81 -15.45 -5.65
CA LEU A 117 -4.76 -15.12 -4.60
C LEU A 117 -5.58 -16.34 -4.20
N THR A 118 -5.86 -16.43 -2.91
CA THR A 118 -6.80 -17.38 -2.31
C THR A 118 -7.61 -16.68 -1.24
N ALA A 119 -8.84 -17.07 -1.01
CA ALA A 119 -9.63 -16.51 0.08
C ALA A 119 -8.90 -16.63 1.42
N GLY A 120 -8.98 -15.60 2.24
CA GLY A 120 -8.28 -15.48 3.52
C GLY A 120 -6.79 -15.10 3.42
N LYS A 121 -6.22 -14.99 2.20
CA LYS A 121 -4.83 -14.54 2.06
C LYS A 121 -4.68 -13.07 2.47
N VAL A 122 -3.71 -12.81 3.34
CA VAL A 122 -3.37 -11.46 3.81
C VAL A 122 -2.07 -11.00 3.15
N LEU A 123 -2.09 -9.79 2.62
CA LEU A 123 -0.97 -9.17 1.92
C LEU A 123 -0.60 -7.85 2.58
N MET A 124 0.69 -7.60 2.67
CA MET A 124 1.27 -6.29 2.90
C MET A 124 1.66 -5.71 1.54
N LEU A 125 1.22 -4.49 1.27
CA LEU A 125 1.44 -3.82 -0.01
C LEU A 125 2.25 -2.54 0.21
N ARG A 126 3.13 -2.26 -0.72
CA ARG A 126 3.89 -1.02 -0.79
C ARG A 126 3.71 -0.41 -2.18
N SER A 127 3.34 0.86 -2.23
CA SER A 127 3.12 1.57 -3.49
C SER A 127 4.39 1.73 -4.30
N ARG A 128 4.23 2.11 -5.57
CA ARG A 128 5.26 2.77 -6.33
C ARG A 128 5.73 4.04 -5.61
N PHE A 129 6.95 4.47 -5.90
CA PHE A 129 7.43 5.78 -5.45
C PHE A 129 6.77 6.87 -6.29
N SER A 130 6.04 7.77 -5.63
CA SER A 130 5.40 8.91 -6.29
C SER A 130 6.10 10.21 -5.88
N SER A 131 6.79 10.84 -6.83
CA SER A 131 7.48 12.11 -6.60
C SER A 131 6.51 13.29 -6.49
N LEU A 132 5.32 13.19 -7.09
CA LEU A 132 4.36 14.31 -7.12
C LEU A 132 3.63 14.52 -5.79
N LEU A 133 3.34 13.44 -5.06
CA LEU A 133 2.51 13.49 -3.86
C LEU A 133 3.30 13.19 -2.57
N CYS A 134 4.46 12.57 -2.67
CA CYS A 134 5.28 12.17 -1.53
C CYS A 134 6.74 12.60 -1.69
N SER A 135 6.96 13.79 -2.25
CA SER A 135 8.30 14.38 -2.35
C SER A 135 8.67 15.04 -1.03
N VAL A 136 9.69 14.53 -0.39
CA VAL A 136 10.40 15.18 0.74
C VAL A 136 11.83 15.46 0.32
N PHE A 137 12.55 16.25 1.09
CA PHE A 137 13.93 16.70 0.80
C PHE A 137 14.94 15.60 0.46
N VAL A 138 14.61 14.33 0.74
CA VAL A 138 15.45 13.15 0.52
C VAL A 138 14.93 12.18 -0.54
N GLY A 139 13.88 12.49 -1.28
CA GLY A 139 13.33 11.62 -2.34
C GLY A 139 11.85 11.31 -2.19
N SER A 140 11.36 10.40 -3.04
CA SER A 140 9.98 9.94 -3.01
C SER A 140 9.78 8.87 -1.94
N LEU A 141 8.70 8.96 -1.17
CA LEU A 141 8.34 7.97 -0.17
C LEU A 141 7.17 7.10 -0.66
N PRO A 142 7.19 5.80 -0.38
CA PRO A 142 6.07 4.93 -0.69
C PRO A 142 4.93 5.11 0.31
N ARG A 143 3.75 4.63 -0.05
CA ARG A 143 2.63 4.37 0.84
C ARG A 143 2.52 2.89 1.13
N TYR A 144 1.98 2.56 2.29
CA TYR A 144 1.83 1.18 2.72
C TYR A 144 0.36 0.84 2.92
N ALA A 145 0.03 -0.41 2.66
CA ALA A 145 -1.31 -0.92 2.88
C ALA A 145 -1.27 -2.36 3.37
N LYS A 146 -2.38 -2.80 3.95
CA LYS A 146 -2.70 -4.21 4.18
C LYS A 146 -3.97 -4.56 3.43
N ALA A 147 -4.01 -5.76 2.87
CA ALA A 147 -5.18 -6.28 2.16
C ALA A 147 -5.44 -7.73 2.58
N GLU A 148 -6.71 -8.09 2.67
CA GLU A 148 -7.18 -9.47 2.86
C GLU A 148 -8.14 -9.84 1.75
N VAL A 149 -7.95 -11.00 1.15
CA VAL A 149 -8.86 -11.54 0.15
C VAL A 149 -10.08 -12.09 0.87
N LEU A 150 -11.22 -11.39 0.79
CA LEU A 150 -12.47 -11.83 1.39
C LEU A 150 -13.16 -12.89 0.54
N GLU A 151 -13.23 -12.64 -0.77
CA GLU A 151 -13.98 -13.49 -1.70
C GLU A 151 -13.31 -13.49 -3.08
N LEU A 152 -13.43 -14.62 -3.77
CA LEU A 152 -13.05 -14.81 -5.17
C LEU A 152 -14.24 -15.41 -5.91
N ASP A 153 -14.80 -14.67 -6.85
CA ASP A 153 -15.83 -15.15 -7.75
C ASP A 153 -15.22 -15.45 -9.13
N GLY A 154 -14.99 -16.73 -9.39
CA GLY A 154 -14.44 -17.19 -10.66
C GLY A 154 -15.41 -17.03 -11.84
N VAL A 155 -16.73 -17.03 -11.59
CA VAL A 155 -17.77 -16.87 -12.63
C VAL A 155 -17.92 -15.38 -12.98
N GLY A 156 -18.11 -14.54 -11.98
CA GLY A 156 -18.17 -13.09 -12.13
C GLY A 156 -16.82 -12.46 -12.42
N ARG A 157 -15.73 -13.24 -12.31
CA ARG A 157 -14.34 -12.82 -12.48
C ARG A 157 -13.99 -11.61 -11.62
N THR A 158 -14.34 -11.70 -10.33
CA THR A 158 -14.09 -10.61 -9.37
C THR A 158 -13.35 -11.11 -8.15
N VAL A 159 -12.66 -10.16 -7.48
CA VAL A 159 -12.11 -10.33 -6.14
C VAL A 159 -12.65 -9.23 -5.23
N THR A 160 -13.07 -9.62 -4.04
CA THR A 160 -13.41 -8.69 -2.96
C THR A 160 -12.29 -8.65 -1.95
N LEU A 161 -11.75 -7.46 -1.72
CA LEU A 161 -10.63 -7.21 -0.81
C LEU A 161 -11.10 -6.34 0.35
N LYS A 162 -10.71 -6.72 1.57
CA LYS A 162 -10.65 -5.81 2.72
C LYS A 162 -9.32 -5.06 2.62
N LEU A 163 -9.36 -3.75 2.50
CA LEU A 163 -8.18 -2.93 2.26
C LEU A 163 -8.06 -1.83 3.32
N MET A 164 -6.86 -1.59 3.80
CA MET A 164 -6.49 -0.38 4.52
C MET A 164 -5.21 0.16 3.91
N ALA A 165 -5.28 1.35 3.32
CA ALA A 165 -4.14 2.08 2.81
C ALA A 165 -3.82 3.28 3.71
N ASN A 166 -2.56 3.42 4.11
CA ASN A 166 -2.08 4.63 4.76
C ASN A 166 -1.68 5.64 3.69
N LEU A 167 -2.47 6.69 3.55
CA LEU A 167 -2.26 7.72 2.53
C LEU A 167 -1.23 8.77 2.93
N ASN A 168 -0.70 8.71 4.15
CA ASN A 168 0.39 9.57 4.60
C ASN A 168 1.73 9.01 4.14
N CYS A 169 2.51 9.84 3.46
CA CYS A 169 3.75 9.43 2.80
C CYS A 169 4.79 8.88 3.77
N GLY A 170 5.24 7.66 3.54
CA GLY A 170 6.26 7.00 4.35
C GLY A 170 5.77 6.42 5.69
N TYR A 171 4.54 6.72 6.08
CA TYR A 171 3.98 6.18 7.31
C TYR A 171 3.67 4.68 7.16
N ARG A 172 4.09 3.92 8.17
CA ARG A 172 3.94 2.46 8.18
C ARG A 172 2.88 1.95 9.13
N ASP A 173 2.29 2.84 9.92
CA ASP A 173 1.18 2.49 10.80
C ASP A 173 -0.05 2.09 9.99
N LEU A 174 -0.65 0.95 10.33
CA LEU A 174 -1.78 0.33 9.66
C LEU A 174 -2.91 0.01 10.65
N MET A 175 -3.03 0.85 11.69
CA MET A 175 -4.19 0.85 12.56
C MET A 175 -5.20 1.92 12.13
N PRO A 176 -6.51 1.72 12.36
CA PRO A 176 -7.51 2.74 12.10
C PRO A 176 -7.25 4.01 12.92
N GLY A 177 -7.50 5.16 12.31
CA GLY A 177 -7.27 6.47 12.93
C GLY A 177 -6.10 7.23 12.33
N LEU A 178 -5.72 8.34 12.96
CA LEU A 178 -4.57 9.12 12.51
C LEU A 178 -3.29 8.36 12.87
N PRO A 179 -2.40 8.07 11.88
CA PRO A 179 -1.22 7.26 12.14
C PRO A 179 -0.17 8.01 12.97
N ASP A 180 0.51 7.26 13.84
CA ASP A 180 1.69 7.71 14.53
C ASP A 180 2.97 7.46 13.69
N GLN A 181 4.04 8.24 13.93
CA GLN A 181 5.32 8.13 13.22
C GLN A 181 6.10 6.86 13.56
#